data_1f701f77885fcb39917a21ca51fdd767
#
_entry.id   1f701f77885fcb39917a21ca51fdd767
#
_cell.length_a   1.000
_cell.length_b   1.000
_cell.length_c   1.000
_cell.angle_alpha   90.00
_cell.angle_beta   90.00
_cell.angle_gamma   90.00
#
_symmetry.space_group_name_H-M   'P 1'
#
loop_
_entity.id
_entity.type
_entity.pdbx_description
1 polymer ?
#
loop_
_entity_poly.entity_id
_entity_poly.type
_entity_poly.pdbx_seq_one_letter_code
_entity_poly.pdbx_strand_id
1 'polypeptide(L)'
;MTRRWNGKALIDELGARVWDNSDSSLARIIGWVNEIQDDIASSLPIDRYKFELKKLLPTDQEIISLRVTVPTAPTAAIAAGGNLTDGSSYKVYTSFLVYDSDSRDYIESEATLSSAAVTADATNKTIDLTDIDIMEGSTSYEPTTIYRRIYLSVDSGSGYGEPFFIADIADNTTTTYSITAESSSTITPVSDSEIERIAPDHPRFRASGKVLFKIDRSQSLRFNPTGSNSSTPDSFDYVGQDRIFLYPKLATTSTENERTLNYSVFRRPHEVFYEVDRVIDLPIIAKRALKEGVAWLAYQYKDRAGKESLQQNYEVLKGQLLRKLKRQQGAPSSVRDVNGDWSGFEV
;
A
#
# COMPACT_ATOMS: atom_id res chain seq x y z
N MET A 1 8.73 15.89 22.08
CA MET A 1 9.09 14.97 20.96
C MET A 1 8.47 13.63 21.28
N THR A 2 7.33 13.33 20.72
CA THR A 2 6.70 12.00 20.79
C THR A 2 7.64 11.00 20.12
N ARG A 3 8.12 10.00 20.83
CA ARG A 3 8.92 8.91 20.26
C ARG A 3 8.05 8.20 19.22
N ARG A 4 8.29 8.48 17.95
CA ARG A 4 7.63 7.76 16.86
C ARG A 4 8.02 6.28 16.96
N TRP A 5 7.03 5.42 16.94
CA TRP A 5 7.22 3.99 16.93
C TRP A 5 7.50 3.55 15.49
N ASN A 6 8.75 3.30 15.15
CA ASN A 6 9.18 2.95 13.80
C ASN A 6 9.70 1.51 13.70
N GLY A 7 9.79 1.02 12.48
CA GLY A 7 10.18 -0.35 12.17
C GLY A 7 11.56 -0.70 12.72
N LYS A 8 12.58 0.14 12.45
CA LYS A 8 13.96 -0.11 12.93
C LYS A 8 14.02 -0.25 14.45
N ALA A 9 13.47 0.69 15.18
CA ALA A 9 13.51 0.66 16.64
C ALA A 9 12.78 -0.56 17.25
N LEU A 10 11.66 -0.98 16.60
CA LEU A 10 10.96 -2.18 17.02
C LEU A 10 11.77 -3.44 16.75
N ILE A 11 12.34 -3.57 15.56
CA ILE A 11 13.10 -4.75 15.15
C ILE A 11 14.38 -4.90 15.97
N ASP A 12 15.10 -3.80 16.26
CA ASP A 12 16.27 -3.79 17.13
C ASP A 12 15.91 -4.26 18.55
N GLU A 13 14.79 -3.77 19.10
CA GLU A 13 14.29 -4.18 20.42
C GLU A 13 13.90 -5.67 20.45
N LEU A 14 13.26 -6.16 19.40
CA LEU A 14 12.87 -7.56 19.27
C LEU A 14 14.08 -8.47 19.04
N GLY A 15 15.05 -8.06 18.23
CA GLY A 15 16.31 -8.78 18.03
C GLY A 15 17.05 -9.02 19.33
N ALA A 16 17.18 -7.99 20.16
CA ALA A 16 17.77 -8.10 21.50
C ALA A 16 17.00 -9.05 22.41
N ARG A 17 15.65 -9.08 22.31
CA ARG A 17 14.79 -9.96 23.13
C ARG A 17 14.88 -11.43 22.71
N VAL A 18 14.99 -11.72 21.41
CA VAL A 18 15.07 -13.10 20.90
C VAL A 18 16.50 -13.62 20.76
N TRP A 19 17.50 -12.79 21.12
CA TRP A 19 18.95 -13.08 21.08
C TRP A 19 19.44 -13.54 19.72
N ASP A 20 19.14 -12.77 18.71
CA ASP A 20 19.57 -13.10 17.38
C ASP A 20 19.66 -11.84 16.51
N ASN A 21 20.88 -11.36 16.31
CA ASN A 21 21.16 -10.15 15.53
C ASN A 21 21.90 -10.47 14.22
N SER A 22 21.84 -11.73 13.73
CA SER A 22 22.42 -12.06 12.42
C SER A 22 21.51 -11.56 11.28
N ASP A 23 22.09 -11.22 10.12
CA ASP A 23 21.31 -10.72 8.97
C ASP A 23 20.23 -11.69 8.51
N SER A 24 20.46 -13.00 8.60
CA SER A 24 19.43 -14.00 8.29
C SER A 24 18.28 -14.02 9.30
N SER A 25 18.48 -13.51 10.52
CA SER A 25 17.43 -13.37 11.52
C SER A 25 16.65 -12.08 11.36
N LEU A 26 17.25 -11.03 10.79
CA LEU A 26 16.58 -9.75 10.55
C LEU A 26 15.38 -9.90 9.65
N ALA A 27 15.53 -10.51 8.47
CA ALA A 27 14.44 -10.77 7.54
C ALA A 27 13.32 -11.60 8.19
N ARG A 28 13.69 -12.58 9.03
CA ARG A 28 12.74 -13.42 9.74
C ARG A 28 11.98 -12.65 10.82
N ILE A 29 12.66 -11.76 11.57
CA ILE A 29 12.00 -10.90 12.56
C ILE A 29 11.02 -9.96 11.87
N ILE A 30 11.39 -9.38 10.71
CA ILE A 30 10.51 -8.55 9.88
C ILE A 30 9.26 -9.35 9.48
N GLY A 31 9.44 -10.58 8.98
CA GLY A 31 8.33 -11.45 8.62
C GLY A 31 7.37 -11.72 9.78
N TRP A 32 7.89 -12.03 10.98
CA TRP A 32 7.06 -12.23 12.18
C TRP A 32 6.35 -10.94 12.63
N VAL A 33 6.99 -9.80 12.48
CA VAL A 33 6.37 -8.50 12.80
C VAL A 33 5.18 -8.26 11.88
N ASN A 34 5.35 -8.49 10.57
CA ASN A 34 4.27 -8.32 9.58
C ASN A 34 3.13 -9.32 9.82
N GLU A 35 3.43 -10.59 10.08
CA GLU A 35 2.42 -11.61 10.40
C GLU A 35 1.55 -11.23 11.61
N ILE A 36 2.18 -10.82 12.72
CA ILE A 36 1.46 -10.40 13.93
C ILE A 36 0.75 -9.06 13.73
N GLN A 37 1.32 -8.15 12.93
CA GLN A 37 0.66 -6.90 12.57
C GLN A 37 -0.65 -7.17 11.84
N ASP A 38 -0.64 -8.05 10.86
CA ASP A 38 -1.82 -8.43 10.09
C ASP A 38 -2.87 -9.13 10.97
N ASP A 39 -2.44 -10.02 11.86
CA ASP A 39 -3.34 -10.69 12.80
C ASP A 39 -4.01 -9.70 13.77
N ILE A 40 -3.28 -8.71 14.28
CA ILE A 40 -3.87 -7.65 15.09
C ILE A 40 -4.78 -6.77 14.23
N ALA A 41 -4.33 -6.33 13.06
CA ALA A 41 -5.06 -5.42 12.17
C ALA A 41 -6.38 -6.00 11.71
N SER A 42 -6.42 -7.28 11.36
CA SER A 42 -7.65 -8.00 10.95
C SER A 42 -8.73 -8.01 12.04
N SER A 43 -8.32 -7.83 13.29
CA SER A 43 -9.20 -7.78 14.46
C SER A 43 -9.62 -6.35 14.84
N LEU A 44 -8.98 -5.32 14.26
CA LEU A 44 -9.28 -3.92 14.54
C LEU A 44 -10.57 -3.44 13.84
N PRO A 45 -11.15 -2.33 14.31
CA PRO A 45 -12.23 -1.68 13.59
C PRO A 45 -11.80 -1.28 12.17
N ILE A 46 -12.57 -1.71 11.21
CA ILE A 46 -12.29 -1.58 9.77
C ILE A 46 -12.09 -0.12 9.35
N ASP A 47 -12.83 0.81 9.95
CA ASP A 47 -12.77 2.24 9.60
C ASP A 47 -11.37 2.88 9.76
N ARG A 48 -10.48 2.25 10.51
CA ARG A 48 -9.10 2.72 10.68
C ARG A 48 -8.30 2.70 9.39
N TYR A 49 -8.54 1.72 8.56
CA TYR A 49 -7.82 1.53 7.29
C TYR A 49 -8.63 1.99 6.08
N LYS A 50 -9.66 2.82 6.33
CA LYS A 50 -10.45 3.41 5.27
C LYS A 50 -9.64 4.51 4.58
N PHE A 51 -9.53 4.41 3.26
CA PHE A 51 -8.83 5.35 2.42
C PHE A 51 -9.75 5.81 1.29
N GLU A 52 -9.76 7.11 0.99
CA GLU A 52 -10.54 7.67 -0.11
C GLU A 52 -9.70 7.75 -1.38
N LEU A 53 -10.19 7.15 -2.43
CA LEU A 53 -9.57 7.11 -3.74
C LEU A 53 -10.43 7.80 -4.78
N LYS A 54 -9.76 8.28 -5.81
CA LYS A 54 -10.37 8.73 -7.06
C LYS A 54 -9.83 7.89 -8.20
N LYS A 55 -10.64 7.62 -9.19
CA LYS A 55 -10.22 6.89 -10.38
C LYS A 55 -10.92 7.44 -11.62
N LEU A 56 -10.13 7.66 -12.66
CA LEU A 56 -10.64 7.90 -13.98
C LEU A 56 -11.11 6.57 -14.56
N LEU A 57 -12.40 6.47 -14.83
CA LEU A 57 -12.99 5.23 -15.32
C LEU A 57 -12.84 5.13 -16.85
N PRO A 58 -12.59 3.93 -17.38
CA PRO A 58 -12.64 3.69 -18.81
C PRO A 58 -14.07 3.86 -19.34
N THR A 59 -14.20 4.26 -20.58
CA THR A 59 -15.48 4.30 -21.29
C THR A 59 -15.83 2.92 -21.84
N ASP A 60 -17.12 2.69 -22.08
CA ASP A 60 -17.64 1.49 -22.75
C ASP A 60 -17.36 0.16 -22.02
N GLN A 61 -17.07 0.21 -20.72
CA GLN A 61 -16.88 -0.96 -19.87
C GLN A 61 -17.97 -1.01 -18.79
N GLU A 62 -18.49 -2.21 -18.54
CA GLU A 62 -19.47 -2.46 -17.47
C GLU A 62 -18.82 -2.86 -16.16
N ILE A 63 -17.74 -3.65 -16.24
CA ILE A 63 -17.00 -4.12 -15.06
C ILE A 63 -15.66 -3.42 -15.02
N ILE A 64 -15.40 -2.73 -13.91
CA ILE A 64 -14.23 -1.88 -13.76
C ILE A 64 -13.49 -2.29 -12.49
N SER A 65 -12.17 -2.51 -12.61
CA SER A 65 -11.31 -2.67 -11.44
C SER A 65 -11.12 -1.33 -10.74
N LEU A 66 -11.24 -1.33 -9.41
CA LEU A 66 -10.97 -0.18 -8.55
C LEU A 66 -9.59 -0.23 -7.89
N ARG A 67 -8.74 -1.18 -8.27
CA ARG A 67 -7.33 -1.18 -7.85
C ARG A 67 -6.61 0.04 -8.38
N VAL A 68 -5.56 0.46 -7.67
CA VAL A 68 -4.61 1.42 -8.22
C VAL A 68 -3.98 0.82 -9.47
N THR A 69 -3.96 1.59 -10.55
CA THR A 69 -3.41 1.12 -11.83
C THR A 69 -1.93 0.80 -11.67
N VAL A 70 -1.48 -0.31 -12.22
CA VAL A 70 -0.05 -0.66 -12.28
C VAL A 70 0.58 0.15 -13.41
N PRO A 71 1.73 0.84 -13.19
CA PRO A 71 2.40 1.58 -14.26
C PRO A 71 2.98 0.64 -15.32
N THR A 72 3.28 1.18 -16.49
CA THR A 72 4.09 0.47 -17.50
C THR A 72 5.57 0.49 -17.11
N ALA A 73 6.36 -0.49 -17.58
CA ALA A 73 7.79 -0.52 -17.30
C ALA A 73 8.51 0.66 -17.96
N PRO A 74 9.40 1.38 -17.23
CA PRO A 74 10.20 2.45 -17.82
C PRO A 74 11.25 1.88 -18.80
N THR A 75 11.72 2.73 -19.70
CA THR A 75 12.90 2.45 -20.51
C THR A 75 14.15 2.73 -19.69
N ALA A 76 15.07 1.77 -19.59
CA ALA A 76 16.33 1.91 -18.86
C ALA A 76 17.52 1.86 -19.83
N ALA A 77 18.49 2.76 -19.68
CA ALA A 77 19.74 2.80 -20.43
C ALA A 77 20.90 3.04 -19.47
N ILE A 78 22.07 2.40 -19.76
CA ILE A 78 23.28 2.67 -18.99
C ILE A 78 23.94 3.97 -19.47
N ALA A 79 24.44 4.76 -18.53
CA ALA A 79 25.07 6.06 -18.80
C ALA A 79 26.39 6.23 -18.02
N ALA A 80 27.20 7.19 -18.46
CA ALA A 80 28.50 7.47 -17.86
C ALA A 80 28.39 7.99 -16.43
N GLY A 81 29.42 7.72 -15.62
CA GLY A 81 29.47 8.13 -14.22
C GLY A 81 28.71 7.20 -13.29
N GLY A 82 28.42 7.68 -12.05
CA GLY A 82 27.73 6.93 -11.01
C GLY A 82 28.62 5.93 -10.26
N ASN A 83 28.00 5.18 -9.36
CA ASN A 83 28.67 4.26 -8.44
C ASN A 83 28.01 2.87 -8.38
N LEU A 84 27.27 2.47 -9.42
CA LEU A 84 26.75 1.11 -9.51
C LEU A 84 27.91 0.10 -9.61
N THR A 85 27.67 -1.13 -9.18
CA THR A 85 28.68 -2.19 -9.18
C THR A 85 29.03 -2.61 -10.61
N ASP A 86 30.32 -2.55 -10.93
CA ASP A 86 30.85 -2.96 -12.23
C ASP A 86 30.56 -4.43 -12.53
N GLY A 87 30.13 -4.71 -13.75
CA GLY A 87 29.77 -6.06 -14.21
C GLY A 87 28.43 -6.59 -13.72
N SER A 88 27.73 -5.89 -12.84
CA SER A 88 26.39 -6.26 -12.39
C SER A 88 25.30 -5.87 -13.39
N SER A 89 24.29 -6.71 -13.53
CA SER A 89 23.11 -6.44 -14.34
C SER A 89 21.96 -5.99 -13.46
N TYR A 90 21.18 -5.03 -13.95
CA TYR A 90 20.13 -4.37 -13.20
C TYR A 90 18.78 -4.43 -13.92
N LYS A 91 17.71 -4.55 -13.15
CA LYS A 91 16.34 -4.38 -13.60
C LYS A 91 15.65 -3.34 -12.71
N VAL A 92 14.87 -2.48 -13.35
CA VAL A 92 14.16 -1.40 -12.65
C VAL A 92 12.66 -1.68 -12.66
N TYR A 93 12.03 -1.45 -11.53
CA TYR A 93 10.58 -1.57 -11.35
C TYR A 93 10.05 -0.23 -10.88
N THR A 94 8.81 0.07 -11.24
CA THR A 94 8.12 1.27 -10.75
C THR A 94 6.74 0.91 -10.26
N SER A 95 6.26 1.63 -9.25
CA SER A 95 4.88 1.57 -8.76
C SER A 95 4.29 2.98 -8.67
N PHE A 96 2.96 3.10 -8.70
CA PHE A 96 2.27 4.31 -8.32
C PHE A 96 1.98 4.30 -6.84
N LEU A 97 2.14 5.45 -6.21
CA LEU A 97 1.84 5.67 -4.81
C LEU A 97 0.84 6.82 -4.71
N VAL A 98 -0.39 6.49 -4.34
CA VAL A 98 -1.45 7.48 -4.09
C VAL A 98 -1.32 7.96 -2.65
N TYR A 99 -0.80 9.16 -2.48
CA TYR A 99 -0.51 9.76 -1.19
C TYR A 99 -1.56 10.79 -0.80
N ASP A 100 -2.13 10.66 0.38
CA ASP A 100 -3.01 11.64 1.00
C ASP A 100 -2.19 12.52 1.96
N SER A 101 -2.05 13.80 1.62
CA SER A 101 -1.27 14.77 2.40
C SER A 101 -1.89 15.05 3.78
N ASP A 102 -3.21 14.93 3.91
CA ASP A 102 -3.93 15.29 5.13
C ASP A 102 -3.78 14.18 6.18
N SER A 103 -4.01 12.94 5.80
CA SER A 103 -3.82 11.79 6.68
C SER A 103 -2.36 11.34 6.78
N ARG A 104 -1.50 11.77 5.84
CA ARG A 104 -0.12 11.27 5.62
C ARG A 104 -0.08 9.76 5.39
N ASP A 105 -1.12 9.25 4.80
CA ASP A 105 -1.30 7.87 4.45
C ASP A 105 -1.17 7.67 2.94
N TYR A 106 -0.97 6.45 2.48
CA TYR A 106 -0.85 6.16 1.06
C TYR A 106 -1.35 4.75 0.74
N ILE A 107 -1.61 4.52 -0.55
CA ILE A 107 -1.81 3.19 -1.13
C ILE A 107 -0.84 3.05 -2.29
N GLU A 108 -0.11 1.94 -2.32
CA GLU A 108 0.82 1.61 -3.40
C GLU A 108 0.18 0.60 -4.36
N SER A 109 0.43 0.77 -5.66
CA SER A 109 0.08 -0.23 -6.66
C SER A 109 1.07 -1.39 -6.62
N GLU A 110 0.71 -2.52 -7.20
CA GLU A 110 1.70 -3.52 -7.58
C GLU A 110 2.79 -2.86 -8.44
N ALA A 111 4.04 -3.35 -8.34
CA ALA A 111 5.12 -2.88 -9.19
C ALA A 111 4.96 -3.37 -10.62
N THR A 112 5.57 -2.66 -11.56
CA THR A 112 5.62 -3.09 -12.96
C THR A 112 6.31 -4.45 -13.08
N LEU A 113 6.10 -5.08 -14.22
CA LEU A 113 7.07 -6.05 -14.73
C LEU A 113 8.40 -5.31 -14.91
N SER A 114 9.53 -5.96 -14.72
CA SER A 114 10.84 -5.31 -14.79
C SER A 114 11.09 -4.66 -16.16
N SER A 115 11.84 -3.55 -16.17
CA SER A 115 12.44 -3.00 -17.39
C SER A 115 13.36 -4.05 -18.08
N ALA A 116 13.77 -3.78 -19.31
CA ALA A 116 14.88 -4.52 -19.90
C ALA A 116 16.13 -4.44 -19.00
N ALA A 117 16.90 -5.53 -18.90
CA ALA A 117 18.11 -5.54 -18.11
C ALA A 117 19.18 -4.63 -18.72
N VAL A 118 19.89 -3.89 -17.89
CA VAL A 118 21.07 -3.09 -18.27
C VAL A 118 22.27 -3.52 -17.43
N THR A 119 23.47 -3.52 -17.99
CA THR A 119 24.69 -3.96 -17.30
C THR A 119 25.64 -2.78 -17.13
N ALA A 120 26.06 -2.51 -15.90
CA ALA A 120 27.09 -1.52 -15.62
C ALA A 120 28.48 -2.01 -16.06
N ASP A 121 29.30 -1.10 -16.52
CA ASP A 121 30.70 -1.34 -16.86
C ASP A 121 31.63 -0.39 -16.11
N ALA A 122 32.95 -0.49 -16.35
CA ALA A 122 33.95 0.30 -15.62
C ALA A 122 33.76 1.83 -15.72
N THR A 123 33.08 2.32 -16.76
CA THR A 123 32.89 3.77 -17.04
C THR A 123 31.43 4.21 -16.93
N ASN A 124 30.50 3.31 -17.18
CA ASN A 124 29.07 3.58 -17.24
C ASN A 124 28.39 2.90 -16.04
N LYS A 125 28.16 3.65 -14.97
CA LYS A 125 27.62 3.19 -13.67
C LYS A 125 26.42 4.01 -13.21
N THR A 126 25.70 4.57 -14.14
CA THR A 126 24.41 5.25 -13.94
C THR A 126 23.36 4.58 -14.81
N ILE A 127 22.16 4.42 -14.31
CA ILE A 127 21.00 4.00 -15.10
C ILE A 127 20.11 5.21 -15.31
N ASP A 128 19.99 5.65 -16.56
CA ASP A 128 19.03 6.68 -16.95
C ASP A 128 17.71 6.04 -17.33
N LEU A 129 16.65 6.47 -16.68
CA LEU A 129 15.28 6.06 -16.93
C LEU A 129 14.59 7.11 -17.78
N THR A 130 13.86 6.67 -18.79
CA THR A 130 12.94 7.47 -19.59
C THR A 130 11.58 6.77 -19.65
N ASP A 131 10.58 7.49 -20.12
CA ASP A 131 9.22 6.98 -20.26
C ASP A 131 8.63 6.43 -18.94
N ILE A 132 9.04 7.04 -17.81
CA ILE A 132 8.41 6.70 -16.52
C ILE A 132 6.95 7.10 -16.61
N ASP A 133 6.09 6.10 -16.41
CA ASP A 133 4.65 6.24 -16.60
C ASP A 133 4.04 7.30 -15.67
N ILE A 134 2.96 7.94 -16.15
CA ILE A 134 2.16 8.91 -15.41
C ILE A 134 0.73 8.37 -15.26
N MET A 135 0.20 8.46 -14.05
CA MET A 135 -1.18 8.03 -13.82
C MET A 135 -2.14 9.01 -14.46
N GLU A 136 -2.96 8.52 -15.39
CA GLU A 136 -3.98 9.33 -16.04
C GLU A 136 -5.03 9.86 -15.06
N GLY A 137 -5.57 11.03 -15.34
CA GLY A 137 -6.59 11.68 -14.51
C GLY A 137 -6.06 12.29 -13.22
N SER A 138 -4.74 12.40 -13.05
CA SER A 138 -4.08 12.85 -11.81
C SER A 138 -4.31 14.31 -11.46
N THR A 139 -4.59 15.18 -12.43
CA THR A 139 -4.94 16.59 -12.18
C THR A 139 -6.21 16.75 -11.36
N SER A 140 -6.93 15.65 -11.16
CA SER A 140 -8.21 15.58 -10.45
C SER A 140 -8.10 15.00 -9.03
N TYR A 141 -6.90 14.67 -8.53
CA TYR A 141 -6.71 13.92 -7.29
C TYR A 141 -6.53 14.78 -6.02
N GLU A 142 -6.88 16.04 -6.02
CA GLU A 142 -6.89 16.82 -4.78
C GLU A 142 -7.87 16.22 -3.72
N PRO A 143 -7.45 15.97 -2.47
CA PRO A 143 -6.17 16.32 -1.84
C PRO A 143 -5.06 15.25 -2.00
N THR A 144 -5.25 14.21 -2.79
CA THR A 144 -4.26 13.15 -2.98
C THR A 144 -3.22 13.52 -4.04
N THR A 145 -1.96 13.21 -3.78
CA THR A 145 -0.84 13.41 -4.70
C THR A 145 -0.39 12.04 -5.22
N ILE A 146 -0.08 11.96 -6.51
CA ILE A 146 0.48 10.74 -7.10
C ILE A 146 2.00 10.86 -7.08
N TYR A 147 2.66 9.93 -6.43
CA TYR A 147 4.10 9.72 -6.49
C TYR A 147 4.39 8.49 -7.34
N ARG A 148 5.61 8.38 -7.84
CA ARG A 148 6.13 7.19 -8.49
C ARG A 148 7.30 6.70 -7.67
N ARG A 149 7.27 5.44 -7.33
CA ARG A 149 8.32 4.80 -6.55
C ARG A 149 9.18 3.94 -7.45
N ILE A 150 10.49 4.02 -7.29
CA ILE A 150 11.47 3.31 -8.08
C ILE A 150 12.13 2.25 -7.22
N TYR A 151 12.23 1.04 -7.76
CA TYR A 151 12.94 -0.09 -7.17
C TYR A 151 13.99 -0.60 -8.14
N LEU A 152 15.04 -1.19 -7.59
CA LEU A 152 16.17 -1.78 -8.33
C LEU A 152 16.39 -3.22 -7.89
N SER A 153 16.53 -4.13 -8.83
CA SER A 153 17.00 -5.50 -8.58
C SER A 153 18.35 -5.70 -9.25
N VAL A 154 19.22 -6.38 -8.56
CA VAL A 154 20.62 -6.61 -9.00
C VAL A 154 20.82 -8.10 -9.25
N ASP A 155 21.46 -8.43 -10.36
CA ASP A 155 22.01 -9.76 -10.64
C ASP A 155 23.54 -9.69 -10.55
N SER A 156 24.10 -10.32 -9.54
CA SER A 156 25.55 -10.47 -9.33
C SER A 156 26.10 -11.79 -9.87
N GLY A 157 25.36 -12.47 -10.75
CA GLY A 157 25.77 -13.74 -11.39
C GLY A 157 25.04 -14.98 -10.89
N SER A 158 24.14 -14.86 -9.92
CA SER A 158 23.28 -15.95 -9.40
C SER A 158 21.79 -15.76 -9.71
N GLY A 159 21.44 -14.78 -10.51
CA GLY A 159 20.09 -14.34 -10.81
C GLY A 159 19.73 -13.03 -10.10
N TYR A 160 18.59 -12.46 -10.50
CA TYR A 160 18.10 -11.20 -9.90
C TYR A 160 17.60 -11.43 -8.47
N GLY A 161 18.16 -10.65 -7.54
CA GLY A 161 17.66 -10.59 -6.16
C GLY A 161 16.31 -9.90 -6.06
N GLU A 162 15.75 -9.85 -4.84
CA GLU A 162 14.53 -9.05 -4.58
C GLU A 162 14.78 -7.58 -4.88
N PRO A 163 13.83 -6.90 -5.55
CA PRO A 163 13.93 -5.47 -5.77
C PRO A 163 13.91 -4.70 -4.45
N PHE A 164 14.73 -3.65 -4.33
CA PHE A 164 14.79 -2.77 -3.19
C PHE A 164 14.56 -1.31 -3.59
N PHE A 165 14.03 -0.53 -2.66
CA PHE A 165 13.67 0.88 -2.86
C PHE A 165 14.90 1.75 -3.19
N ILE A 166 14.74 2.61 -4.18
CA ILE A 166 15.72 3.62 -4.58
C ILE A 166 15.25 5.03 -4.23
N ALA A 167 14.09 5.44 -4.76
CA ALA A 167 13.60 6.80 -4.60
C ALA A 167 12.09 6.90 -4.85
N ASP A 168 11.50 7.96 -4.31
CA ASP A 168 10.17 8.44 -4.68
C ASP A 168 10.30 9.69 -5.55
N ILE A 169 9.61 9.71 -6.70
CA ILE A 169 9.41 10.89 -7.52
C ILE A 169 8.10 11.54 -7.03
N ALA A 170 8.24 12.67 -6.33
CA ALA A 170 7.14 13.31 -5.61
C ALA A 170 6.21 14.16 -6.51
N ASP A 171 6.00 13.73 -7.75
CA ASP A 171 5.08 14.34 -8.71
C ASP A 171 4.54 13.30 -9.68
N ASN A 172 3.64 13.67 -10.56
CA ASN A 172 3.11 12.82 -11.63
C ASN A 172 3.36 13.40 -13.04
N THR A 173 4.43 14.13 -13.21
CA THR A 173 4.78 14.82 -14.47
C THR A 173 6.19 14.51 -14.97
N THR A 174 7.12 14.24 -14.07
CA THR A 174 8.52 13.92 -14.40
C THR A 174 8.60 12.53 -15.03
N THR A 175 9.06 12.39 -16.26
CA THR A 175 9.15 11.11 -16.98
C THR A 175 10.56 10.54 -17.03
N THR A 176 11.52 11.16 -16.36
CA THR A 176 12.93 10.75 -16.36
C THR A 176 13.49 10.71 -14.95
N TYR A 177 14.44 9.80 -14.70
CA TYR A 177 15.17 9.73 -13.43
C TYR A 177 16.52 9.03 -13.65
N SER A 178 17.58 9.45 -12.91
CA SER A 178 18.89 8.79 -12.99
C SER A 178 19.23 8.11 -11.67
N ILE A 179 19.48 6.80 -11.73
CA ILE A 179 19.93 5.99 -10.59
C ILE A 179 21.47 5.98 -10.64
N THR A 180 22.11 6.64 -9.69
CA THR A 180 23.57 6.79 -9.65
C THR A 180 24.26 5.86 -8.66
N ALA A 181 23.53 5.19 -7.78
CA ALA A 181 24.06 4.26 -6.79
C ALA A 181 22.98 3.26 -6.34
N GLU A 182 23.42 2.11 -5.85
CA GLU A 182 22.58 1.16 -5.15
C GLU A 182 22.16 1.72 -3.78
N SER A 183 21.01 1.27 -3.28
CA SER A 183 20.52 1.62 -1.94
C SER A 183 20.69 0.43 -0.99
N SER A 184 20.86 0.70 0.28
CA SER A 184 20.80 -0.29 1.35
C SER A 184 19.41 -0.45 1.94
N SER A 185 18.38 0.05 1.27
CA SER A 185 17.00 -0.05 1.72
C SER A 185 16.53 -1.51 1.74
N THR A 186 15.72 -1.84 2.72
CA THR A 186 15.06 -3.17 2.85
C THR A 186 13.61 -3.13 2.37
N ILE A 187 13.14 -1.98 1.87
CA ILE A 187 11.78 -1.82 1.35
C ILE A 187 11.70 -2.52 -0.01
N THR A 188 10.79 -3.47 -0.12
CA THR A 188 10.49 -4.21 -1.35
C THR A 188 9.18 -3.72 -1.97
N PRO A 189 8.94 -3.94 -3.28
CA PRO A 189 7.66 -3.65 -3.90
C PRO A 189 6.53 -4.45 -3.27
N VAL A 190 5.33 -3.89 -3.29
CA VAL A 190 4.13 -4.62 -2.90
C VAL A 190 3.90 -5.77 -3.88
N SER A 191 3.73 -6.98 -3.36
CA SER A 191 3.52 -8.19 -4.17
C SER A 191 2.07 -8.38 -4.63
N ASP A 192 1.14 -7.68 -3.98
CA ASP A 192 -0.30 -7.69 -4.30
C ASP A 192 -0.89 -6.32 -3.95
N SER A 193 -2.09 -6.02 -4.43
CA SER A 193 -2.78 -4.77 -4.11
C SER A 193 -2.92 -4.57 -2.60
N GLU A 194 -2.57 -3.38 -2.11
CA GLU A 194 -2.82 -2.99 -0.73
C GLU A 194 -4.31 -2.81 -0.41
N ILE A 195 -5.18 -2.80 -1.43
CA ILE A 195 -6.61 -2.74 -1.26
C ILE A 195 -7.13 -4.11 -0.84
N GLU A 196 -7.62 -4.21 0.38
CA GLU A 196 -8.27 -5.43 0.88
C GLU A 196 -9.68 -5.60 0.29
N ARG A 197 -10.46 -4.51 0.32
CA ARG A 197 -11.82 -4.48 -0.23
C ARG A 197 -12.33 -3.06 -0.45
N ILE A 198 -13.35 -2.93 -1.29
CA ILE A 198 -14.08 -1.66 -1.45
C ILE A 198 -14.95 -1.43 -0.20
N ALA A 199 -14.94 -0.20 0.33
CA ALA A 199 -15.79 0.16 1.45
C ALA A 199 -17.27 0.19 1.01
N PRO A 200 -18.23 -0.14 1.92
CA PRO A 200 -19.66 -0.19 1.58
C PRO A 200 -20.27 1.18 1.30
N ASP A 201 -19.50 2.24 1.38
CA ASP A 201 -19.96 3.59 1.06
C ASP A 201 -20.33 3.70 -0.42
N HIS A 202 -21.29 4.55 -0.70
CA HIS A 202 -21.74 4.76 -2.08
C HIS A 202 -20.70 5.55 -2.88
N PRO A 203 -20.16 4.98 -3.99
CA PRO A 203 -19.31 5.74 -4.90
C PRO A 203 -20.03 6.97 -5.47
N ARG A 204 -19.28 8.04 -5.78
CA ARG A 204 -19.83 9.29 -6.30
C ARG A 204 -19.05 9.78 -7.50
N PHE A 205 -19.73 10.22 -8.56
CA PHE A 205 -19.08 10.95 -9.62
C PHE A 205 -18.71 12.37 -9.21
N ARG A 206 -17.46 12.77 -9.50
CA ARG A 206 -16.91 14.08 -9.10
C ARG A 206 -17.69 15.26 -9.70
N ALA A 207 -17.91 15.26 -11.01
CA ALA A 207 -18.50 16.39 -11.72
C ALA A 207 -19.93 16.70 -11.27
N SER A 208 -20.73 15.68 -11.00
CA SER A 208 -22.15 15.84 -10.67
C SER A 208 -22.43 15.70 -9.18
N GLY A 209 -21.48 15.25 -8.37
CA GLY A 209 -21.73 14.83 -6.98
C GLY A 209 -22.72 13.65 -6.88
N LYS A 210 -23.10 13.08 -8.03
CA LYS A 210 -24.12 12.04 -8.11
C LYS A 210 -23.67 10.79 -7.38
N VAL A 211 -24.44 10.40 -6.40
CA VAL A 211 -24.27 9.15 -5.66
C VAL A 211 -24.82 8.01 -6.48
N LEU A 212 -24.02 6.94 -6.64
CA LEU A 212 -24.48 5.72 -7.30
C LEU A 212 -25.32 4.89 -6.31
N PHE A 213 -26.39 4.31 -6.81
CA PHE A 213 -27.24 3.41 -6.03
C PHE A 213 -26.78 1.96 -6.22
N LYS A 214 -26.67 1.22 -5.11
CA LYS A 214 -26.38 -0.20 -5.18
C LYS A 214 -27.59 -0.95 -5.72
N ILE A 215 -27.37 -1.75 -6.77
CA ILE A 215 -28.37 -2.64 -7.35
C ILE A 215 -27.82 -4.06 -7.46
N ASP A 216 -28.70 -5.04 -7.48
CA ASP A 216 -28.32 -6.40 -7.88
C ASP A 216 -28.12 -6.46 -9.39
N ARG A 217 -26.99 -6.99 -9.84
CA ARG A 217 -26.67 -7.15 -11.27
C ARG A 217 -27.77 -7.88 -12.04
N SER A 218 -28.45 -8.82 -11.41
CA SER A 218 -29.59 -9.53 -12.04
C SER A 218 -30.77 -8.61 -12.35
N GLN A 219 -30.93 -7.54 -11.59
CA GLN A 219 -31.98 -6.54 -11.82
C GLN A 219 -31.65 -5.65 -13.02
N SER A 220 -30.37 -5.24 -13.18
CA SER A 220 -29.96 -4.41 -14.30
C SER A 220 -30.23 -5.08 -15.66
N LEU A 221 -29.99 -6.38 -15.75
CA LEU A 221 -30.25 -7.19 -16.95
C LEU A 221 -31.75 -7.29 -17.27
N ARG A 222 -32.64 -7.14 -16.30
CA ARG A 222 -34.10 -7.14 -16.53
C ARG A 222 -34.60 -5.81 -17.09
N PHE A 223 -33.95 -4.69 -16.67
CA PHE A 223 -34.40 -3.36 -17.12
C PHE A 223 -33.87 -2.96 -18.48
N ASN A 224 -32.70 -3.46 -18.88
CA ASN A 224 -32.17 -3.18 -20.22
C ASN A 224 -31.25 -4.32 -20.71
N PRO A 225 -31.82 -5.37 -21.33
CA PRO A 225 -31.04 -6.52 -21.80
C PRO A 225 -30.10 -6.18 -22.97
N THR A 226 -30.27 -5.04 -23.63
CA THR A 226 -29.44 -4.65 -24.78
C THR A 226 -28.28 -3.72 -24.44
N GLY A 227 -28.09 -3.34 -23.17
CA GLY A 227 -26.98 -2.51 -22.75
C GLY A 227 -26.92 -1.15 -23.42
N SER A 228 -27.97 -0.32 -23.26
CA SER A 228 -27.97 1.02 -23.86
C SER A 228 -26.86 1.86 -23.22
N ASN A 229 -26.07 2.52 -24.05
CA ASN A 229 -25.12 3.52 -23.63
C ASN A 229 -25.87 4.75 -23.11
N SER A 230 -25.79 5.03 -21.84
CA SER A 230 -26.22 6.31 -21.27
C SER A 230 -24.98 7.14 -20.95
N SER A 231 -25.14 8.45 -20.92
CA SER A 231 -24.02 9.37 -20.66
C SER A 231 -23.44 9.25 -19.27
N THR A 232 -24.20 8.83 -18.26
CA THR A 232 -23.76 8.82 -16.87
C THR A 232 -24.40 7.65 -16.11
N PRO A 233 -23.61 6.73 -15.55
CA PRO A 233 -24.11 5.67 -14.68
C PRO A 233 -24.89 6.24 -13.49
N ASP A 234 -25.89 5.52 -13.04
CA ASP A 234 -26.65 5.83 -11.83
C ASP A 234 -26.63 4.72 -10.79
N SER A 235 -26.21 3.54 -11.19
CA SER A 235 -26.25 2.35 -10.37
C SER A 235 -24.97 1.54 -10.44
N PHE A 236 -24.70 0.79 -9.39
CA PHE A 236 -23.52 -0.08 -9.31
C PHE A 236 -23.81 -1.36 -8.52
N ASP A 237 -22.99 -2.37 -8.74
CA ASP A 237 -22.91 -3.56 -7.89
C ASP A 237 -21.45 -3.97 -7.72
N TYR A 238 -21.14 -4.69 -6.63
CA TYR A 238 -19.81 -5.21 -6.40
C TYR A 238 -19.59 -6.53 -7.15
N VAL A 239 -18.40 -6.65 -7.78
CA VAL A 239 -17.98 -7.85 -8.48
C VAL A 239 -16.67 -8.32 -7.86
N GLY A 240 -16.76 -9.12 -6.81
CA GLY A 240 -15.58 -9.49 -6.02
C GLY A 240 -15.19 -8.38 -5.03
N GLN A 241 -13.90 -8.36 -4.64
CA GLN A 241 -13.40 -7.47 -3.58
C GLN A 241 -12.96 -6.10 -4.11
N ASP A 242 -12.61 -6.01 -5.39
CA ASP A 242 -11.89 -4.88 -5.98
C ASP A 242 -12.48 -4.37 -7.30
N ARG A 243 -13.67 -4.85 -7.68
CA ARG A 243 -14.33 -4.46 -8.93
C ARG A 243 -15.75 -4.00 -8.68
N ILE A 244 -16.20 -3.08 -9.54
CA ILE A 244 -17.60 -2.66 -9.61
C ILE A 244 -18.17 -2.91 -10.99
N PHE A 245 -19.45 -3.27 -11.01
CA PHE A 245 -20.28 -3.23 -12.18
C PHE A 245 -21.00 -1.88 -12.20
N LEU A 246 -20.96 -1.17 -13.33
CA LEU A 246 -21.65 0.11 -13.54
C LEU A 246 -22.80 -0.05 -14.51
N TYR A 247 -23.91 0.56 -14.17
CA TYR A 247 -25.08 0.57 -15.03
C TYR A 247 -25.76 1.94 -15.04
N PRO A 248 -26.11 2.44 -16.24
CA PRO A 248 -25.57 2.03 -17.54
C PRO A 248 -24.07 2.29 -17.66
N LYS A 249 -23.38 1.70 -18.63
CA LYS A 249 -21.96 1.93 -18.86
C LYS A 249 -21.69 3.38 -19.28
N LEU A 250 -20.48 3.87 -19.00
CA LEU A 250 -20.04 5.21 -19.40
C LEU A 250 -20.00 5.34 -20.93
N ALA A 251 -20.53 6.44 -21.45
CA ALA A 251 -20.46 6.74 -22.87
C ALA A 251 -19.04 7.10 -23.31
N THR A 252 -18.69 6.77 -24.56
CA THR A 252 -17.40 7.12 -25.17
C THR A 252 -17.18 8.63 -25.30
N THR A 253 -18.25 9.42 -25.28
CA THR A 253 -18.24 10.88 -25.34
C THR A 253 -18.10 11.57 -23.98
N SER A 254 -18.06 10.81 -22.87
CA SER A 254 -17.95 11.39 -21.53
C SER A 254 -16.60 12.06 -21.32
N THR A 255 -16.61 13.26 -20.77
CA THR A 255 -15.41 14.02 -20.42
C THR A 255 -14.67 13.38 -19.23
N GLU A 256 -13.40 13.73 -19.03
CA GLU A 256 -12.59 13.22 -17.90
C GLU A 256 -13.28 13.48 -16.54
N ASN A 257 -13.81 14.68 -16.33
CA ASN A 257 -14.53 15.02 -15.11
C ASN A 257 -15.77 14.15 -14.88
N GLU A 258 -16.51 13.84 -15.94
CA GLU A 258 -17.71 12.98 -15.86
C GLU A 258 -17.36 11.51 -15.58
N ARG A 259 -16.12 11.11 -15.89
CA ARG A 259 -15.62 9.74 -15.69
C ARG A 259 -14.90 9.56 -14.35
N THR A 260 -14.59 10.64 -13.61
CA THR A 260 -13.88 10.55 -12.34
C THR A 260 -14.81 10.11 -11.23
N LEU A 261 -14.54 8.94 -10.67
CA LEU A 261 -15.26 8.31 -9.57
C LEU A 261 -14.50 8.49 -8.27
N ASN A 262 -15.16 9.01 -7.22
CA ASN A 262 -14.69 9.00 -5.85
C ASN A 262 -15.26 7.77 -5.14
N TYR A 263 -14.42 7.01 -4.47
CA TYR A 263 -14.81 5.82 -3.73
C TYR A 263 -13.89 5.60 -2.52
N SER A 264 -14.35 4.84 -1.57
CA SER A 264 -13.53 4.47 -0.41
C SER A 264 -13.16 3.00 -0.48
N VAL A 265 -11.97 2.69 0.01
CA VAL A 265 -11.45 1.34 0.13
C VAL A 265 -10.98 1.09 1.56
N PHE A 266 -10.93 -0.17 1.96
CA PHE A 266 -10.15 -0.59 3.12
C PHE A 266 -8.83 -1.14 2.62
N ARG A 267 -7.74 -0.58 3.11
CA ARG A 267 -6.40 -1.05 2.81
C ARG A 267 -5.89 -2.01 3.88
N ARG A 268 -4.91 -2.80 3.53
CA ARG A 268 -4.11 -3.56 4.49
C ARG A 268 -3.18 -2.63 5.26
N PRO A 269 -2.73 -3.00 6.46
CA PRO A 269 -1.65 -2.27 7.12
C PRO A 269 -0.38 -2.33 6.26
N HIS A 270 0.37 -1.24 6.23
CA HIS A 270 1.66 -1.24 5.52
C HIS A 270 2.63 -2.23 6.14
N GLU A 271 3.39 -2.91 5.30
CA GLU A 271 4.46 -3.77 5.77
C GLU A 271 5.51 -2.98 6.57
N VAL A 272 6.03 -3.61 7.61
CA VAL A 272 7.08 -3.05 8.44
C VAL A 272 8.43 -3.44 7.87
N PHE A 273 9.30 -2.43 7.66
CA PHE A 273 10.66 -2.60 7.17
C PHE A 273 11.68 -2.13 8.22
N TYR A 274 12.94 -2.53 8.04
CA TYR A 274 14.04 -2.08 8.88
C TYR A 274 14.48 -0.64 8.53
N GLU A 275 13.55 0.31 8.67
CA GLU A 275 13.73 1.71 8.28
C GLU A 275 13.31 2.65 9.44
N VAL A 276 14.03 3.79 9.56
CA VAL A 276 13.77 4.78 10.61
C VAL A 276 12.52 5.62 10.28
N ASP A 277 12.30 5.87 9.00
CA ASP A 277 11.26 6.79 8.52
C ASP A 277 9.89 6.12 8.39
N ARG A 278 9.83 4.80 8.50
CA ARG A 278 8.57 4.04 8.45
C ARG A 278 7.97 3.88 9.84
N VAL A 279 6.79 4.45 10.01
CA VAL A 279 5.99 4.33 11.25
C VAL A 279 5.17 3.06 11.20
N ILE A 280 5.13 2.33 12.31
CA ILE A 280 4.27 1.14 12.46
C ILE A 280 2.80 1.55 12.34
N ASP A 281 2.07 0.86 11.49
CA ASP A 281 0.66 1.18 11.14
C ASP A 281 -0.36 0.62 12.15
N LEU A 282 0.05 0.40 13.37
CA LEU A 282 -0.83 0.01 14.47
C LEU A 282 -0.93 1.14 15.50
N PRO A 283 -2.03 1.21 16.27
CA PRO A 283 -2.11 2.12 17.43
C PRO A 283 -0.99 1.81 18.43
N ILE A 284 -0.43 2.84 19.06
CA ILE A 284 0.66 2.68 20.05
C ILE A 284 0.30 1.71 21.20
N ILE A 285 -0.98 1.63 21.53
CA ILE A 285 -1.49 0.71 22.54
C ILE A 285 -1.36 -0.77 22.12
N ALA A 286 -1.21 -1.06 20.83
CA ALA A 286 -0.98 -2.41 20.31
C ALA A 286 0.49 -2.87 20.48
N LYS A 287 1.41 -1.95 20.79
CA LYS A 287 2.85 -2.21 20.89
C LYS A 287 3.19 -3.43 21.75
N ARG A 288 2.51 -3.56 22.90
CA ARG A 288 2.78 -4.68 23.80
C ARG A 288 2.29 -6.00 23.24
N ALA A 289 1.09 -6.02 22.62
CA ALA A 289 0.57 -7.22 21.97
C ALA A 289 1.46 -7.67 20.81
N LEU A 290 1.89 -6.73 19.96
CA LEU A 290 2.79 -7.01 18.85
C LEU A 290 4.11 -7.65 19.34
N LYS A 291 4.74 -7.10 20.39
CA LYS A 291 5.98 -7.67 20.92
C LYS A 291 5.81 -9.06 21.50
N GLU A 292 4.73 -9.34 22.22
CA GLU A 292 4.47 -10.68 22.77
C GLU A 292 4.17 -11.68 21.64
N GLY A 293 3.41 -11.28 20.62
CA GLY A 293 3.15 -12.12 19.45
C GLY A 293 4.42 -12.50 18.70
N VAL A 294 5.29 -11.52 18.42
CA VAL A 294 6.57 -11.80 17.75
C VAL A 294 7.48 -12.69 18.62
N ALA A 295 7.53 -12.46 19.93
CA ALA A 295 8.29 -13.33 20.82
C ALA A 295 7.74 -14.76 20.83
N TRP A 296 6.41 -14.93 20.80
CA TRP A 296 5.77 -16.23 20.65
C TRP A 296 6.20 -16.95 19.37
N LEU A 297 6.11 -16.30 18.19
CA LEU A 297 6.55 -16.90 16.93
C LEU A 297 8.04 -17.25 16.94
N ALA A 298 8.88 -16.40 17.51
CA ALA A 298 10.32 -16.67 17.66
C ALA A 298 10.60 -17.91 18.53
N TYR A 299 9.89 -18.05 19.65
CA TYR A 299 10.02 -19.21 20.54
C TYR A 299 9.47 -20.48 19.90
N GLN A 300 8.38 -20.37 19.16
CA GLN A 300 7.82 -21.49 18.38
C GLN A 300 8.82 -21.97 17.33
N TYR A 301 9.43 -21.04 16.58
CA TYR A 301 10.44 -21.37 15.57
C TYR A 301 11.69 -22.05 16.18
N LYS A 302 12.15 -21.60 17.36
CA LYS A 302 13.31 -22.15 18.03
C LYS A 302 12.97 -23.33 18.94
N ASP A 303 11.73 -23.81 18.93
CA ASP A 303 11.20 -24.86 19.81
C ASP A 303 11.58 -24.71 21.30
N ARG A 304 11.50 -23.48 21.79
CA ARG A 304 11.86 -23.15 23.18
C ARG A 304 10.72 -23.42 24.15
N ALA A 305 11.07 -23.81 25.38
CA ALA A 305 10.10 -23.89 26.47
C ALA A 305 9.46 -22.51 26.75
N GLY A 306 8.17 -22.52 27.08
CA GLY A 306 7.42 -21.29 27.39
C GLY A 306 6.68 -20.66 26.19
N LYS A 307 6.72 -21.28 25.01
CA LYS A 307 5.98 -20.81 23.83
C LYS A 307 4.47 -20.70 24.09
N GLU A 308 3.88 -21.65 24.82
CA GLU A 308 2.44 -21.65 25.14
C GLU A 308 2.09 -20.48 26.09
N SER A 309 2.96 -20.15 27.04
CA SER A 309 2.76 -19.00 27.93
C SER A 309 2.80 -17.68 27.16
N LEU A 310 3.72 -17.54 26.18
CA LEU A 310 3.80 -16.35 25.34
C LEU A 310 2.58 -16.23 24.44
N GLN A 311 2.09 -17.34 23.87
CA GLN A 311 0.86 -17.37 23.09
C GLN A 311 -0.34 -16.89 23.92
N GLN A 312 -0.52 -17.45 25.12
CA GLN A 312 -1.60 -17.05 26.02
C GLN A 312 -1.52 -15.56 26.38
N ASN A 313 -0.31 -15.06 26.68
CA ASN A 313 -0.11 -13.64 26.95
C ASN A 313 -0.48 -12.76 25.76
N TYR A 314 -0.10 -13.17 24.53
CA TYR A 314 -0.45 -12.47 23.32
C TYR A 314 -1.97 -12.40 23.14
N GLU A 315 -2.67 -13.52 23.25
CA GLU A 315 -4.14 -13.58 23.09
C GLU A 315 -4.87 -12.73 24.14
N VAL A 316 -4.39 -12.73 25.38
CA VAL A 316 -4.95 -11.88 26.44
C VAL A 316 -4.76 -10.40 26.11
N LEU A 317 -3.56 -9.99 25.66
CA LEU A 317 -3.26 -8.60 25.31
C LEU A 317 -4.03 -8.15 24.08
N LYS A 318 -4.15 -9.00 23.05
CA LYS A 318 -4.98 -8.76 21.86
C LYS A 318 -6.44 -8.57 22.26
N GLY A 319 -6.99 -9.44 23.12
CA GLY A 319 -8.34 -9.32 23.62
C GLY A 319 -8.59 -8.02 24.44
N GLN A 320 -7.61 -7.59 25.25
CA GLN A 320 -7.69 -6.33 25.99
C GLN A 320 -7.66 -5.12 25.06
N LEU A 321 -6.80 -5.13 24.04
CA LEU A 321 -6.71 -4.12 22.99
C LEU A 321 -8.05 -3.94 22.29
N LEU A 322 -8.66 -5.03 21.83
CA LEU A 322 -9.95 -5.01 21.14
C LEU A 322 -11.08 -4.45 22.01
N ARG A 323 -11.11 -4.82 23.30
CA ARG A 323 -12.10 -4.27 24.26
C ARG A 323 -11.93 -2.75 24.46
N LYS A 324 -10.69 -2.26 24.54
CA LYS A 324 -10.42 -0.83 24.67
C LYS A 324 -10.87 -0.08 23.43
N LEU A 325 -10.56 -0.56 22.25
CA LEU A 325 -10.92 0.09 20.98
C LEU A 325 -12.44 0.09 20.75
N LYS A 326 -13.14 -1.02 21.03
CA LYS A 326 -14.61 -1.07 20.96
C LYS A 326 -15.27 -0.08 21.90
N ARG A 327 -14.74 0.12 23.12
CA ARG A 327 -15.26 1.12 24.06
C ARG A 327 -15.09 2.55 23.55
N GLN A 328 -14.00 2.82 22.83
CA GLN A 328 -13.76 4.15 22.26
C GLN A 328 -14.69 4.46 21.09
N GLN A 329 -15.10 3.46 20.30
CA GLN A 329 -16.09 3.65 19.23
C GLN A 329 -17.51 3.90 19.74
N GLY A 330 -17.88 3.39 20.91
CA GLY A 330 -19.18 3.64 21.56
C GLY A 330 -19.27 4.98 22.30
N ALA A 331 -18.17 5.72 22.43
CA ALA A 331 -18.17 7.07 22.96
C ALA A 331 -18.68 8.05 21.89
N PRO A 332 -19.57 9.02 22.23
CA PRO A 332 -20.05 9.99 21.27
C PRO A 332 -18.87 10.75 20.67
N SER A 333 -18.94 10.98 19.37
CA SER A 333 -17.89 11.50 18.49
C SER A 333 -17.43 12.94 18.74
N SER A 334 -17.54 13.46 19.95
CA SER A 334 -17.19 14.83 20.31
C SER A 334 -15.68 15.07 20.48
N VAL A 335 -14.85 14.04 20.33
CA VAL A 335 -13.37 14.19 20.36
C VAL A 335 -12.75 13.28 19.29
N ARG A 336 -13.08 13.53 18.04
CA ARG A 336 -12.18 13.14 16.94
C ARG A 336 -11.20 14.28 16.75
N ASP A 337 -10.02 14.13 17.31
CA ASP A 337 -8.90 14.93 16.87
C ASP A 337 -8.65 14.59 15.41
N VAL A 338 -8.79 15.59 14.53
CA VAL A 338 -8.74 15.48 13.07
C VAL A 338 -7.39 14.92 12.58
N ASN A 339 -6.38 14.90 13.47
CA ASN A 339 -5.01 14.47 13.15
C ASN A 339 -4.69 13.02 13.54
N GLY A 340 -5.65 12.22 14.00
CA GLY A 340 -5.38 10.83 14.41
C GLY A 340 -4.36 10.70 15.54
N ASP A 341 -4.04 11.79 16.24
CA ASP A 341 -3.08 11.81 17.33
C ASP A 341 -3.77 11.30 18.60
N TRP A 342 -3.49 10.06 18.95
CA TRP A 342 -3.96 9.37 20.14
C TRP A 342 -3.17 9.83 21.39
N SER A 343 -2.70 11.07 21.41
CA SER A 343 -1.91 11.63 22.52
C SER A 343 -2.68 11.87 23.82
N GLY A 344 -3.96 11.52 23.88
CA GLY A 344 -4.84 11.79 25.02
C GLY A 344 -4.94 10.70 26.10
N PHE A 345 -4.08 9.69 26.10
CA PHE A 345 -4.09 8.64 27.12
C PHE A 345 -2.72 8.42 27.75
N GLU A 346 -2.28 9.38 28.57
CA GLU A 346 -1.41 9.10 29.70
C GLU A 346 -2.29 8.75 30.90
N VAL A 347 -2.24 7.50 31.34
CA VAL A 347 -2.42 7.06 32.73
C VAL A 347 -1.41 6.00 33.04
#